data_168d3f5ed9423814dbef5de3a1f0f151
#
_entry.id   168d3f5ed9423814dbef5de3a1f0f151
#
_cell.length_a   1.000
_cell.length_b   1.000
_cell.length_c   1.000
_cell.angle_alpha   90.00
_cell.angle_beta   90.00
_cell.angle_gamma   90.00
#
_symmetry.space_group_name_H-M   'P 1'
#
loop_
_entity.id
_entity.type
_entity.pdbx_description
1 polymer ?
#
loop_
_entity_poly.entity_id
_entity_poly.type
_entity_poly.pdbx_seq_one_letter_code
_entity_poly.pdbx_strand_id
1 'polypeptide(L)'
;LELREDPEFDFYLLADSCENVDQLAEAAKKHGLSKPIQILVELGFPGGRTGCRNGELAMEVAKHVKSHDPFLVLRGVEGYEALLRKQPEPEKSIREFLVDLNLLAKKCAEMGLFGDGAVILSAGGSDFFDLVLEHLEAPSGKHEVVRVIRSGCYLTHDSLNYKRIFEKIRKRCPEADQLPPGLKPSLQVWGAIQSLPEPGLAI
;
A
#
# COMPACT_ATOMS: atom_id res chain seq x y z
N LEU A 1 -14.41 18.00 6.86
CA LEU A 1 -15.88 17.93 6.80
C LEU A 1 -16.34 16.49 6.97
N GLU A 2 -16.07 15.57 6.04
CA GLU A 2 -16.57 14.20 6.03
C GLU A 2 -16.33 13.46 7.38
N LEU A 3 -15.10 13.45 7.89
CA LEU A 3 -14.76 12.80 9.17
C LEU A 3 -15.53 13.32 10.36
N ARG A 4 -16.11 14.52 10.29
CA ARG A 4 -16.89 15.14 11.35
C ARG A 4 -18.38 14.97 11.18
N GLU A 5 -18.85 14.92 9.93
CA GLU A 5 -20.28 15.00 9.59
C GLU A 5 -20.87 13.63 9.26
N ASP A 6 -20.07 12.70 8.73
CA ASP A 6 -20.51 11.34 8.39
C ASP A 6 -19.95 10.31 9.38
N PRO A 7 -20.78 9.73 10.26
CA PRO A 7 -20.33 8.70 11.19
C PRO A 7 -19.92 7.39 10.51
N GLU A 8 -20.37 7.14 9.30
CA GLU A 8 -20.00 5.93 8.54
C GLU A 8 -18.79 6.12 7.64
N PHE A 9 -18.30 7.37 7.50
CA PHE A 9 -17.10 7.64 6.68
C PHE A 9 -15.86 7.04 7.31
N ASP A 10 -15.24 6.12 6.58
CA ASP A 10 -14.07 5.38 7.01
C ASP A 10 -12.85 5.86 6.22
N PHE A 11 -11.84 6.40 6.92
CA PHE A 11 -10.70 7.05 6.30
C PHE A 11 -9.42 6.74 7.04
N TYR A 12 -8.38 6.36 6.29
CA TYR A 12 -7.08 5.97 6.81
C TYR A 12 -6.00 6.87 6.25
N LEU A 13 -5.08 7.31 7.10
CA LEU A 13 -3.91 8.09 6.72
C LEU A 13 -2.63 7.29 6.97
N LEU A 14 -1.63 7.55 6.15
CA LEU A 14 -0.30 6.98 6.31
C LEU A 14 0.55 7.88 7.22
N ALA A 15 1.36 7.28 8.06
CA ALA A 15 2.35 7.98 8.86
C ALA A 15 3.70 7.26 8.83
N ASP A 16 4.78 8.00 8.65
CA ASP A 16 6.15 7.50 8.58
C ASP A 16 7.15 8.25 9.48
N SER A 17 6.67 9.19 10.26
CA SER A 17 7.48 9.93 11.24
C SER A 17 6.66 10.35 12.45
N CYS A 18 7.32 10.54 13.60
CA CYS A 18 6.68 11.05 14.82
C CYS A 18 6.15 12.47 14.61
N GLU A 19 6.85 13.32 13.87
CA GLU A 19 6.43 14.68 13.54
C GLU A 19 5.12 14.70 12.75
N ASN A 20 4.96 13.78 11.80
CA ASN A 20 3.71 13.64 11.05
C ASN A 20 2.56 13.19 11.97
N VAL A 21 2.82 12.26 12.86
CA VAL A 21 1.86 11.82 13.90
C VAL A 21 1.42 12.99 14.78
N ASP A 22 2.36 13.83 15.26
CA ASP A 22 2.06 15.01 16.07
C ASP A 22 1.15 15.99 15.33
N GLN A 23 1.45 16.27 14.05
CA GLN A 23 0.64 17.15 13.20
C GLN A 23 -0.79 16.62 13.04
N LEU A 24 -0.96 15.32 12.84
CA LEU A 24 -2.28 14.70 12.72
C LEU A 24 -3.06 14.76 14.03
N ALA A 25 -2.41 14.54 15.16
CA ALA A 25 -3.02 14.64 16.49
C ALA A 25 -3.46 16.08 16.79
N GLU A 26 -2.62 17.05 16.48
CA GLU A 26 -2.96 18.48 16.63
C GLU A 26 -4.15 18.86 15.73
N ALA A 27 -4.17 18.38 14.48
CA ALA A 27 -5.29 18.61 13.58
C ALA A 27 -6.58 18.01 14.12
N ALA A 28 -6.56 16.77 14.63
CA ALA A 28 -7.72 16.12 15.24
C ALA A 28 -8.27 16.93 16.42
N LYS A 29 -7.39 17.39 17.31
CA LYS A 29 -7.75 18.24 18.47
C LYS A 29 -8.35 19.58 18.02
N LYS A 30 -7.66 20.27 17.10
CA LYS A 30 -8.07 21.59 16.61
C LYS A 30 -9.44 21.57 15.95
N HIS A 31 -9.76 20.50 15.22
CA HIS A 31 -11.02 20.38 14.49
C HIS A 31 -12.11 19.68 15.30
N GLY A 32 -11.84 19.25 16.53
CA GLY A 32 -12.82 18.64 17.44
C GLY A 32 -13.45 17.37 16.83
N LEU A 33 -12.61 16.49 16.27
CA LEU A 33 -13.10 15.25 15.68
C LEU A 33 -13.69 14.36 16.77
N SER A 34 -14.89 13.81 16.51
CA SER A 34 -15.57 12.89 17.41
C SER A 34 -15.02 11.46 17.37
N LYS A 35 -14.33 11.12 16.26
CA LYS A 35 -13.65 9.85 16.06
C LYS A 35 -12.14 10.08 15.94
N PRO A 36 -11.30 9.12 16.39
CA PRO A 36 -9.87 9.18 16.13
C PRO A 36 -9.57 9.09 14.64
N ILE A 37 -8.50 9.76 14.20
CA ILE A 37 -7.94 9.54 12.87
C ILE A 37 -7.30 8.15 12.84
N GLN A 38 -7.65 7.35 11.86
CA GLN A 38 -7.14 6.00 11.69
C GLN A 38 -5.81 6.05 10.93
N ILE A 39 -4.77 5.47 11.54
CA ILE A 39 -3.40 5.52 11.02
C ILE A 39 -2.94 4.13 10.57
N LEU A 40 -2.32 4.08 9.41
CA LEU A 40 -1.47 2.97 8.98
C LEU A 40 -0.02 3.44 9.02
N VAL A 41 0.85 2.73 9.72
CA VAL A 41 2.28 3.04 9.69
C VAL A 41 2.87 2.52 8.38
N GLU A 42 3.54 3.42 7.65
CA GLU A 42 4.20 3.09 6.39
C GLU A 42 5.62 2.58 6.63
N LEU A 43 5.88 1.32 6.30
CA LEU A 43 7.22 0.77 6.21
C LEU A 43 7.80 1.06 4.82
N GLY A 44 8.94 1.69 4.79
CA GLY A 44 9.75 1.91 3.59
C GLY A 44 11.07 1.16 3.68
N PHE A 45 12.05 1.63 2.91
CA PHE A 45 13.40 1.09 2.90
C PHE A 45 14.40 2.18 2.51
N PRO A 46 15.70 2.04 2.80
CA PRO A 46 16.73 3.01 2.42
C PRO A 46 16.72 3.30 0.91
N GLY A 47 16.67 4.58 0.54
CA GLY A 47 16.57 5.01 -0.86
C GLY A 47 15.15 4.89 -1.47
N GLY A 48 14.16 4.43 -0.71
CA GLY A 48 12.76 4.42 -1.10
C GLY A 48 12.13 5.82 -1.13
N ARG A 49 10.87 5.88 -1.59
CA ARG A 49 10.14 7.16 -1.77
C ARG A 49 9.68 7.73 -0.43
N THR A 50 8.90 6.98 0.32
CA THR A 50 8.26 7.31 1.59
C THR A 50 8.43 6.16 2.58
N GLY A 51 7.92 6.29 3.78
CA GLY A 51 7.91 5.25 4.80
C GLY A 51 9.12 5.25 5.73
N CYS A 52 8.96 4.67 6.89
CA CYS A 52 10.03 4.44 7.86
C CYS A 52 11.15 3.60 7.24
N ARG A 53 12.41 4.01 7.40
CA ARG A 53 13.54 3.40 6.70
C ARG A 53 13.92 2.01 7.22
N ASN A 54 13.38 1.61 8.34
CA ASN A 54 13.54 0.27 8.94
C ASN A 54 12.40 -0.03 9.93
N GLY A 55 12.32 -1.28 10.39
CA GLY A 55 11.31 -1.72 11.32
C GLY A 55 11.41 -1.09 12.72
N GLU A 56 12.59 -0.61 13.15
CA GLU A 56 12.75 0.06 14.45
C GLU A 56 12.07 1.42 14.46
N LEU A 57 12.32 2.23 13.41
CA LEU A 57 11.65 3.51 13.22
C LEU A 57 10.13 3.34 13.05
N ALA A 58 9.69 2.31 12.30
CA ALA A 58 8.27 2.03 12.15
C ALA A 58 7.62 1.65 13.49
N MET A 59 8.31 0.90 14.34
CA MET A 59 7.83 0.59 15.69
C MET A 59 7.79 1.82 16.61
N GLU A 60 8.72 2.74 16.47
CA GLU A 60 8.72 4.02 17.18
C GLU A 60 7.48 4.83 16.79
N VAL A 61 7.22 4.99 15.49
CA VAL A 61 6.03 5.69 14.98
C VAL A 61 4.75 5.00 15.46
N ALA A 62 4.67 3.66 15.43
CA ALA A 62 3.51 2.94 15.91
C ALA A 62 3.21 3.18 17.40
N LYS A 63 4.24 3.19 18.24
CA LYS A 63 4.11 3.54 19.66
C LYS A 63 3.71 5.00 19.85
N HIS A 64 4.24 5.88 19.00
CA HIS A 64 3.92 7.30 19.04
C HIS A 64 2.45 7.55 18.68
N VAL A 65 1.92 6.87 17.68
CA VAL A 65 0.47 6.89 17.37
C VAL A 65 -0.34 6.51 18.61
N LYS A 66 0.04 5.41 19.29
CA LYS A 66 -0.66 4.95 20.49
C LYS A 66 -0.62 5.96 21.65
N SER A 67 0.43 6.75 21.77
CA SER A 67 0.56 7.79 22.81
C SER A 67 -0.40 8.98 22.60
N HIS A 68 -0.98 9.12 21.40
CA HIS A 68 -1.95 10.16 21.05
C HIS A 68 -3.43 9.70 21.16
N ASP A 69 -3.69 8.55 21.81
CA ASP A 69 -5.04 8.16 22.18
C ASP A 69 -5.70 9.29 23.06
N PRO A 70 -6.94 9.69 22.83
CA PRO A 70 -7.94 9.14 21.91
C PRO A 70 -8.01 9.82 20.51
N PHE A 71 -7.06 10.66 20.14
CA PHE A 71 -7.12 11.45 18.91
C PHE A 71 -6.69 10.67 17.66
N LEU A 72 -5.78 9.72 17.84
CA LEU A 72 -5.30 8.82 16.80
C LEU A 72 -5.48 7.36 17.22
N VAL A 73 -5.67 6.48 16.24
CA VAL A 73 -5.73 5.04 16.47
C VAL A 73 -4.92 4.31 15.41
N LEU A 74 -4.05 3.40 15.83
CA LEU A 74 -3.32 2.53 14.91
C LEU A 74 -4.25 1.45 14.38
N ARG A 75 -4.43 1.39 13.06
CA ARG A 75 -5.34 0.46 12.38
C ARG A 75 -4.61 -0.51 11.47
N GLY A 76 -3.31 -0.39 11.33
CA GLY A 76 -2.56 -1.32 10.51
C GLY A 76 -1.17 -0.83 10.14
N VAL A 77 -0.58 -1.59 9.25
CA VAL A 77 0.70 -1.27 8.62
C VAL A 77 0.61 -1.44 7.11
N GLU A 78 1.40 -0.64 6.42
CA GLU A 78 1.45 -0.72 4.98
C GLU A 78 2.87 -0.53 4.44
N GLY A 79 3.09 -0.85 3.16
CA GLY A 79 4.33 -0.60 2.47
C GLY A 79 4.19 -0.65 0.96
N TYR A 80 5.16 -0.06 0.25
CA TYR A 80 5.17 -0.03 -1.20
C TYR A 80 6.45 -0.65 -1.77
N GLU A 81 6.35 -1.90 -2.17
CA GLU A 81 7.47 -2.75 -2.60
C GLU A 81 7.92 -2.50 -4.06
N ALA A 82 7.07 -1.93 -4.91
CA ALA A 82 7.32 -1.92 -6.36
C ALA A 82 8.58 -1.16 -6.79
N LEU A 83 9.12 -0.26 -5.96
CA LEU A 83 10.41 0.41 -6.24
C LEU A 83 11.60 -0.55 -6.12
N LEU A 84 11.47 -1.67 -5.42
CA LEU A 84 12.49 -2.71 -5.31
C LEU A 84 12.73 -3.44 -6.64
N ARG A 85 11.87 -3.25 -7.65
CA ARG A 85 12.07 -3.78 -9.02
C ARG A 85 13.41 -3.38 -9.66
N LYS A 86 14.06 -2.34 -9.13
CA LYS A 86 15.36 -1.85 -9.60
C LYS A 86 16.56 -2.57 -8.96
N GLN A 87 16.32 -3.41 -7.96
CA GLN A 87 17.36 -4.20 -7.31
C GLN A 87 17.84 -5.34 -8.23
N PRO A 88 19.07 -5.84 -8.04
CA PRO A 88 19.59 -6.96 -8.83
C PRO A 88 18.73 -8.24 -8.76
N GLU A 89 18.17 -8.52 -7.59
CA GLU A 89 17.27 -9.66 -7.31
C GLU A 89 15.91 -9.15 -6.81
N PRO A 90 15.05 -8.62 -7.71
CA PRO A 90 13.84 -7.91 -7.30
C PRO A 90 12.88 -8.78 -6.46
N GLU A 91 12.61 -10.00 -6.90
CA GLU A 91 11.67 -10.90 -6.21
C GLU A 91 12.13 -11.27 -4.80
N LYS A 92 13.45 -11.50 -4.63
CA LYS A 92 14.05 -11.76 -3.31
C LYS A 92 13.91 -10.53 -2.41
N SER A 93 14.30 -9.36 -2.90
CA SER A 93 14.19 -8.12 -2.13
C SER A 93 12.76 -7.79 -1.72
N ILE A 94 11.79 -8.13 -2.58
CA ILE A 94 10.36 -7.94 -2.27
C ILE A 94 9.90 -8.93 -1.21
N ARG A 95 10.30 -10.20 -1.29
CA ARG A 95 9.96 -11.19 -0.24
C ARG A 95 10.56 -10.78 1.11
N GLU A 96 11.81 -10.33 1.14
CA GLU A 96 12.45 -9.81 2.35
C GLU A 96 11.68 -8.62 2.93
N PHE A 97 11.29 -7.67 2.09
CA PHE A 97 10.46 -6.53 2.51
C PHE A 97 9.10 -6.95 3.09
N LEU A 98 8.44 -7.94 2.50
CA LEU A 98 7.17 -8.45 3.00
C LEU A 98 7.33 -9.20 4.34
N VAL A 99 8.46 -9.89 4.54
CA VAL A 99 8.80 -10.47 5.85
C VAL A 99 8.96 -9.38 6.91
N ASP A 100 9.63 -8.28 6.60
CA ASP A 100 9.80 -7.14 7.52
C ASP A 100 8.44 -6.48 7.84
N LEU A 101 7.56 -6.33 6.84
CA LEU A 101 6.22 -5.80 7.03
C LEU A 101 5.36 -6.71 7.93
N ASN A 102 5.42 -8.01 7.72
CA ASN A 102 4.74 -9.01 8.57
C ASN A 102 5.27 -8.97 10.01
N LEU A 103 6.60 -8.86 10.16
CA LEU A 103 7.23 -8.76 11.49
C LEU A 103 6.80 -7.49 12.22
N LEU A 104 6.70 -6.36 11.53
CA LEU A 104 6.17 -5.10 12.09
C LEU A 104 4.73 -5.30 12.58
N ALA A 105 3.86 -5.85 11.74
CA ALA A 105 2.46 -6.12 12.10
C ALA A 105 2.35 -7.03 13.32
N LYS A 106 3.15 -8.12 13.34
CA LYS A 106 3.20 -9.06 14.46
C LYS A 106 3.62 -8.38 15.76
N LYS A 107 4.70 -7.60 15.75
CA LYS A 107 5.17 -6.86 16.93
C LYS A 107 4.13 -5.83 17.42
N CYS A 108 3.46 -5.12 16.53
CA CYS A 108 2.37 -4.21 16.89
C CYS A 108 1.22 -4.96 17.58
N ALA A 109 0.84 -6.14 17.09
CA ALA A 109 -0.20 -6.96 17.69
C ALA A 109 0.21 -7.49 19.07
N GLU A 110 1.43 -8.03 19.21
CA GLU A 110 1.98 -8.55 20.48
C GLU A 110 2.06 -7.47 21.57
N MET A 111 2.34 -6.22 21.18
CA MET A 111 2.41 -5.08 22.09
C MET A 111 1.05 -4.40 22.33
N GLY A 112 -0.04 -4.88 21.72
CA GLY A 112 -1.37 -4.28 21.88
C GLY A 112 -1.47 -2.85 21.36
N LEU A 113 -0.73 -2.51 20.30
CA LEU A 113 -0.71 -1.15 19.75
C LEU A 113 -1.92 -0.87 18.84
N PHE A 114 -2.50 -1.91 18.23
CA PHE A 114 -3.69 -1.74 17.39
C PHE A 114 -4.91 -1.39 18.23
N GLY A 115 -5.74 -0.49 17.70
CA GLY A 115 -7.06 -0.19 18.27
C GLY A 115 -8.08 -1.29 18.00
N ASP A 116 -9.30 -1.09 18.49
CA ASP A 116 -10.41 -2.03 18.28
C ASP A 116 -10.83 -2.09 16.81
N GLY A 117 -11.26 -3.28 16.37
CA GLY A 117 -11.73 -3.58 15.01
C GLY A 117 -10.69 -4.25 14.13
N ALA A 118 -10.95 -4.29 12.84
CA ALA A 118 -10.08 -4.95 11.88
C ALA A 118 -8.73 -4.23 11.71
N VAL A 119 -7.67 -5.02 11.56
CA VAL A 119 -6.31 -4.53 11.27
C VAL A 119 -6.08 -4.60 9.77
N ILE A 120 -5.60 -3.51 9.17
CA ILE A 120 -5.28 -3.44 7.76
C ILE A 120 -3.81 -3.77 7.54
N LEU A 121 -3.56 -4.76 6.69
CA LEU A 121 -2.25 -5.02 6.12
C LEU A 121 -2.28 -4.67 4.64
N SER A 122 -1.47 -3.73 4.20
CA SER A 122 -1.52 -3.27 2.83
C SER A 122 -0.14 -3.23 2.18
N ALA A 123 -0.05 -3.83 1.01
CA ALA A 123 1.07 -3.71 0.10
C ALA A 123 0.54 -3.90 -1.33
N GLY A 124 1.44 -3.99 -2.29
CA GLY A 124 1.05 -4.37 -3.63
C GLY A 124 0.86 -3.21 -4.58
N GLY A 125 1.96 -2.82 -5.19
CA GLY A 125 1.92 -2.15 -6.47
C GLY A 125 1.55 -3.12 -7.59
N SER A 126 1.47 -2.58 -8.81
CA SER A 126 0.98 -3.35 -9.96
C SER A 126 1.93 -4.44 -10.45
N ASP A 127 3.22 -4.39 -10.08
CA ASP A 127 4.26 -5.26 -10.64
C ASP A 127 4.36 -6.61 -9.91
N PHE A 128 3.96 -6.69 -8.63
CA PHE A 128 4.26 -7.81 -7.74
C PHE A 128 3.11 -8.20 -6.81
N PHE A 129 1.87 -7.88 -7.19
CA PHE A 129 0.71 -8.18 -6.35
C PHE A 129 0.54 -9.67 -6.04
N ASP A 130 1.03 -10.54 -6.94
CA ASP A 130 1.07 -11.98 -6.74
C ASP A 130 1.96 -12.38 -5.56
N LEU A 131 3.18 -11.82 -5.47
CA LEU A 131 4.07 -12.04 -4.32
C LEU A 131 3.47 -11.50 -3.03
N VAL A 132 2.77 -10.36 -3.11
CA VAL A 132 2.07 -9.79 -1.95
C VAL A 132 0.97 -10.72 -1.47
N LEU A 133 0.16 -11.28 -2.38
CA LEU A 133 -0.88 -12.23 -2.03
C LEU A 133 -0.32 -13.50 -1.39
N GLU A 134 0.82 -13.98 -1.87
CA GLU A 134 1.49 -15.17 -1.38
C GLU A 134 2.11 -14.95 0.01
N HIS A 135 2.72 -13.78 0.25
CA HIS A 135 3.60 -13.55 1.40
C HIS A 135 3.08 -12.56 2.44
N LEU A 136 1.96 -11.87 2.21
CA LEU A 136 1.39 -10.99 3.21
C LEU A 136 0.60 -11.80 4.24
N GLU A 137 1.20 -12.01 5.41
CA GLU A 137 0.68 -12.87 6.46
C GLU A 137 -0.03 -12.06 7.54
N ALA A 138 -1.20 -12.55 7.95
CA ALA A 138 -1.92 -11.96 9.08
C ALA A 138 -1.17 -12.21 10.39
N PRO A 139 -0.97 -11.19 11.26
CA PRO A 139 -0.43 -11.40 12.58
C PRO A 139 -1.35 -12.30 13.39
N SER A 140 -0.75 -13.17 14.22
CA SER A 140 -1.50 -14.00 15.15
C SER A 140 -2.19 -13.12 16.20
N GLY A 141 -3.43 -13.42 16.56
CA GLY A 141 -4.12 -12.69 17.61
C GLY A 141 -5.65 -12.65 17.43
N LYS A 142 -6.29 -11.78 18.21
CA LYS A 142 -7.75 -11.62 18.26
C LYS A 142 -8.33 -10.72 17.18
N HIS A 143 -7.49 -10.02 16.44
CA HIS A 143 -7.93 -9.05 15.44
C HIS A 143 -8.32 -9.76 14.14
N GLU A 144 -9.44 -9.37 13.58
CA GLU A 144 -9.72 -9.61 12.18
C GLU A 144 -8.68 -8.86 11.34
N VAL A 145 -8.21 -9.47 10.25
CA VAL A 145 -7.19 -8.86 9.38
C VAL A 145 -7.72 -8.71 7.97
N VAL A 146 -7.72 -7.47 7.48
CA VAL A 146 -8.06 -7.12 6.11
C VAL A 146 -6.78 -6.90 5.32
N ARG A 147 -6.52 -7.77 4.33
CA ARG A 147 -5.40 -7.62 3.41
C ARG A 147 -5.83 -6.79 2.21
N VAL A 148 -5.10 -5.71 1.92
CA VAL A 148 -5.43 -4.76 0.86
C VAL A 148 -4.30 -4.68 -0.17
N ILE A 149 -4.65 -4.91 -1.43
CA ILE A 149 -3.76 -4.71 -2.58
C ILE A 149 -4.13 -3.40 -3.26
N ARG A 150 -3.11 -2.61 -3.65
CA ARG A 150 -3.29 -1.29 -4.25
C ARG A 150 -2.83 -1.24 -5.71
N SER A 151 -3.26 -2.18 -6.54
CA SER A 151 -2.88 -2.30 -7.95
C SER A 151 -3.76 -1.46 -8.87
N GLY A 152 -3.93 -0.17 -8.59
CA GLY A 152 -4.86 0.74 -9.28
C GLY A 152 -4.61 0.91 -10.78
N CYS A 153 -3.37 0.77 -11.25
CA CYS A 153 -3.05 0.91 -12.67
C CYS A 153 -3.68 -0.17 -13.56
N TYR A 154 -4.10 -1.29 -13.00
CA TYR A 154 -4.83 -2.32 -13.76
C TYR A 154 -6.25 -1.93 -14.13
N LEU A 155 -6.79 -0.89 -13.51
CA LEU A 155 -8.10 -0.35 -13.90
C LEU A 155 -8.11 0.13 -15.36
N THR A 156 -7.05 0.78 -15.80
CA THR A 156 -6.89 1.29 -17.17
C THR A 156 -6.07 0.36 -18.06
N HIS A 157 -5.11 -0.36 -17.49
CA HIS A 157 -4.22 -1.33 -18.14
C HIS A 157 -3.66 -0.87 -19.49
N ASP A 158 -2.41 -0.43 -19.54
CA ASP A 158 -1.77 -0.03 -20.79
C ASP A 158 -1.40 -1.22 -21.69
N SER A 159 -1.25 -0.94 -23.00
CA SER A 159 -0.97 -1.95 -24.01
C SER A 159 0.48 -2.44 -24.04
N LEU A 160 1.40 -1.80 -23.33
CA LEU A 160 2.84 -2.08 -23.39
C LEU A 160 3.39 -2.54 -22.05
N ASN A 161 3.44 -1.64 -21.07
CA ASN A 161 4.13 -1.89 -19.81
C ASN A 161 3.37 -2.90 -18.95
N TYR A 162 2.09 -2.65 -18.67
CA TYR A 162 1.29 -3.55 -17.84
C TYR A 162 0.99 -4.88 -18.51
N LYS A 163 0.89 -4.91 -19.82
CA LYS A 163 0.81 -6.17 -20.56
C LYS A 163 2.04 -7.05 -20.30
N ARG A 164 3.26 -6.47 -20.40
CA ARG A 164 4.51 -7.20 -20.15
C ARG A 164 4.64 -7.62 -18.68
N ILE A 165 4.22 -6.77 -17.74
CA ILE A 165 4.22 -7.08 -16.31
C ILE A 165 3.29 -8.26 -16.05
N PHE A 166 2.09 -8.25 -16.57
CA PHE A 166 1.12 -9.32 -16.38
C PHE A 166 1.61 -10.64 -16.99
N GLU A 167 2.28 -10.61 -18.13
CA GLU A 167 2.93 -11.79 -18.71
C GLU A 167 4.02 -12.39 -17.81
N LYS A 168 4.75 -11.55 -17.06
CA LYS A 168 5.72 -12.00 -16.04
C LYS A 168 5.02 -12.62 -14.83
N ILE A 169 3.95 -12.00 -14.37
CA ILE A 169 3.13 -12.52 -13.26
C ILE A 169 2.59 -13.90 -13.62
N ARG A 170 2.01 -14.08 -14.79
CA ARG A 170 1.52 -15.38 -15.26
C ARG A 170 2.59 -16.48 -15.29
N LYS A 171 3.84 -16.12 -15.59
CA LYS A 171 4.96 -17.09 -15.59
C LYS A 171 5.37 -17.55 -14.20
N ARG A 172 5.25 -16.70 -13.16
CA ARG A 172 5.64 -17.06 -11.80
C ARG A 172 4.45 -17.46 -10.90
N CYS A 173 3.22 -17.12 -11.29
CA CYS A 173 1.98 -17.47 -10.60
C CYS A 173 1.03 -18.17 -11.59
N PRO A 174 1.01 -19.52 -11.64
CA PRO A 174 0.16 -20.27 -12.58
C PRO A 174 -1.34 -20.00 -12.42
N GLU A 175 -1.79 -19.66 -11.22
CA GLU A 175 -3.17 -19.31 -10.92
C GLU A 175 -3.64 -18.08 -11.72
N ALA A 176 -2.72 -17.17 -12.04
CA ALA A 176 -3.02 -16.00 -12.88
C ALA A 176 -3.39 -16.38 -14.33
N ASP A 177 -3.01 -17.58 -14.81
CA ASP A 177 -3.41 -18.09 -16.12
C ASP A 177 -4.89 -18.46 -16.18
N GLN A 178 -5.51 -18.73 -15.04
CA GLN A 178 -6.92 -19.05 -14.93
C GLN A 178 -7.83 -17.83 -15.05
N LEU A 179 -7.27 -16.60 -15.03
CA LEU A 179 -8.01 -15.36 -15.21
C LEU A 179 -8.32 -15.14 -16.71
N PRO A 180 -9.52 -15.46 -17.20
CA PRO A 180 -9.88 -15.27 -18.61
C PRO A 180 -10.25 -13.82 -18.89
N PRO A 181 -10.06 -13.35 -20.10
CA PRO A 181 -9.05 -13.59 -21.13
C PRO A 181 -7.78 -12.78 -20.90
N GLY A 182 -7.44 -12.45 -19.65
CA GLY A 182 -6.42 -11.52 -19.22
C GLY A 182 -6.92 -10.08 -19.16
N LEU A 183 -6.07 -9.21 -18.62
CA LEU A 183 -6.36 -7.78 -18.50
C LEU A 183 -6.24 -7.12 -19.88
N LYS A 184 -7.17 -6.22 -20.20
CA LYS A 184 -7.23 -5.51 -21.48
C LYS A 184 -7.06 -4.01 -21.25
N PRO A 185 -6.33 -3.29 -22.16
CA PRO A 185 -6.33 -1.84 -22.15
C PRO A 185 -7.76 -1.30 -22.29
N SER A 186 -8.17 -0.46 -21.37
CA SER A 186 -9.50 0.15 -21.34
C SER A 186 -9.51 1.62 -21.74
N LEU A 187 -8.33 2.21 -21.94
CA LEU A 187 -8.17 3.61 -22.30
C LEU A 187 -7.74 3.73 -23.76
N GLN A 188 -8.44 4.55 -24.53
CA GLN A 188 -8.12 4.86 -25.91
C GLN A 188 -7.99 6.37 -26.08
N VAL A 189 -7.00 6.79 -26.86
CA VAL A 189 -6.84 8.18 -27.28
C VAL A 189 -7.08 8.26 -28.77
N TRP A 190 -8.02 9.09 -29.17
CA TRP A 190 -8.37 9.32 -30.56
C TRP A 190 -7.73 10.63 -31.04
N GLY A 191 -7.09 10.58 -32.20
CA GLY A 191 -6.48 11.73 -32.83
C GLY A 191 -6.61 11.67 -34.35
N ALA A 192 -6.59 12.80 -35.00
CA ALA A 192 -6.51 12.89 -36.46
C ALA A 192 -5.04 12.89 -36.89
N ILE A 193 -4.72 12.12 -37.91
CA ILE A 193 -3.40 12.20 -38.56
C ILE A 193 -3.36 13.48 -39.37
N GLN A 194 -2.42 14.36 -39.03
CA GLN A 194 -2.24 15.67 -39.70
C GLN A 194 -1.22 15.60 -40.82
N SER A 195 -0.25 14.69 -40.76
CA SER A 195 0.81 14.56 -41.74
C SER A 195 1.36 13.14 -41.79
N LEU A 196 1.78 12.69 -42.96
CA LEU A 196 2.52 11.46 -43.22
C LEU A 196 3.82 11.80 -43.94
N PRO A 197 4.83 12.32 -43.23
CA PRO A 197 6.04 12.87 -43.85
C PRO A 197 6.96 11.81 -44.46
N GLU A 198 6.89 10.56 -43.94
CA GLU A 198 7.67 9.43 -44.46
C GLU A 198 6.97 8.08 -44.10
N PRO A 199 7.33 6.98 -44.79
CA PRO A 199 6.76 5.67 -44.49
C PRO A 199 6.94 5.26 -43.03
N GLY A 200 5.83 4.89 -42.37
CA GLY A 200 5.81 4.45 -40.98
C GLY A 200 5.76 5.58 -39.93
N LEU A 201 5.74 6.85 -40.34
CA LEU A 201 5.58 8.00 -39.46
C LEU A 201 4.27 8.73 -39.73
N ALA A 202 3.46 8.90 -38.68
CA ALA A 202 2.24 9.70 -38.69
C ALA A 202 2.32 10.76 -37.57
N ILE A 203 1.94 11.99 -37.87
CA ILE A 203 1.92 13.14 -36.95
C ILE A 203 0.49 13.65 -36.85
#